data_117d5d573dad5195a6b14a3b8915f6db
#
_entry.id   117d5d573dad5195a6b14a3b8915f6db
#
_cell.length_a   1.000
_cell.length_b   1.000
_cell.length_c   1.000
_cell.angle_alpha   90.00
_cell.angle_beta   90.00
_cell.angle_gamma   90.00
#
_symmetry.space_group_name_H-M   'P 1'
#
loop_
_entity.id
_entity.type
_entity.pdbx_description
1 polymer ?
#
loop_
_entity_poly.entity_id
_entity_poly.type
_entity_poly.pdbx_seq_one_letter_code
_entity_poly.pdbx_strand_id
1 'polypeptide(L)'
;ATGLIGGCLVDMLMQHEGLDYQVYAAGRNEERANRRFSAHLDSGHYHFLPFGVTAPLSVDISFDYIVDAAGGACPQLYSEDPVGVMKSNIFGVDNLLRFGLQHGLKKLVYVSSGEVCGEGDGRVFEESYSGYIDPTTVRACYPSAKRASETLCICYAHQYGIEVSIARPSHIYGPFFTENDNRVY
;
A
#
# COMPACT_ATOMS: atom_id res chain seq x y z
N ALA A 1 -4.00 6.37 4.03
CA ALA A 1 -4.53 5.40 5.00
C ALA A 1 -6.07 5.24 4.97
N THR A 2 -6.83 6.14 4.31
CA THR A 2 -8.32 6.15 4.33
C THR A 2 -9.01 5.09 3.45
N GLY A 3 -8.26 4.23 2.76
CA GLY A 3 -8.81 3.09 2.03
C GLY A 3 -9.17 1.91 2.95
N LEU A 4 -9.76 0.85 2.38
CA LEU A 4 -10.23 -0.31 3.16
C LEU A 4 -9.12 -0.92 4.03
N ILE A 5 -8.01 -1.35 3.44
CA ILE A 5 -6.91 -1.98 4.17
C ILE A 5 -6.29 -1.00 5.17
N GLY A 6 -5.89 0.19 4.70
CA GLY A 6 -5.26 1.19 5.56
C GLY A 6 -6.16 1.65 6.70
N GLY A 7 -7.45 1.79 6.45
CA GLY A 7 -8.42 2.16 7.48
C GLY A 7 -8.58 1.09 8.56
N CYS A 8 -8.71 -0.18 8.16
CA CYS A 8 -8.79 -1.29 9.10
C CYS A 8 -7.50 -1.43 9.92
N LEU A 9 -6.33 -1.23 9.32
CA LEU A 9 -5.05 -1.28 10.03
C LEU A 9 -4.93 -0.17 11.08
N VAL A 10 -5.32 1.06 10.74
CA VAL A 10 -5.32 2.16 11.72
C VAL A 10 -6.27 1.85 12.87
N ASP A 11 -7.51 1.43 12.59
CA ASP A 11 -8.46 1.08 13.65
C ASP A 11 -7.94 -0.05 14.55
N MET A 12 -7.39 -1.11 13.96
CA MET A 12 -6.83 -2.24 14.70
C MET A 12 -5.67 -1.80 15.61
N LEU A 13 -4.75 -1.01 15.08
CA LEU A 13 -3.61 -0.50 15.84
C LEU A 13 -4.07 0.42 16.98
N MET A 14 -5.05 1.29 16.73
CA MET A 14 -5.55 2.24 17.72
C MET A 14 -6.44 1.60 18.81
N GLN A 15 -6.95 0.38 18.58
CA GLN A 15 -7.74 -0.37 19.55
C GLN A 15 -6.89 -1.29 20.43
N HIS A 16 -5.60 -1.41 20.17
CA HIS A 16 -4.72 -2.26 20.96
C HIS A 16 -4.57 -1.72 22.40
N GLU A 17 -4.84 -2.57 23.38
CA GLU A 17 -4.67 -2.22 24.80
C GLU A 17 -3.17 -2.02 25.12
N GLY A 18 -2.86 -0.95 25.88
CA GLY A 18 -1.49 -0.65 26.29
C GLY A 18 -0.61 -0.09 25.17
N LEU A 19 -1.17 0.79 24.34
CA LEU A 19 -0.45 1.49 23.26
C LEU A 19 0.83 2.15 23.78
N ASP A 20 1.98 1.67 23.32
CA ASP A 20 3.31 2.24 23.55
C ASP A 20 3.96 2.79 22.26
N TYR A 21 3.18 2.96 21.19
CA TYR A 21 3.61 3.42 19.88
C TYR A 21 2.72 4.53 19.33
N GLN A 22 3.21 5.21 18.30
CA GLN A 22 2.51 6.26 17.57
C GLN A 22 2.04 5.76 16.20
N VAL A 23 0.83 6.09 15.78
CA VAL A 23 0.24 5.71 14.51
C VAL A 23 0.11 6.91 13.59
N TYR A 24 0.80 6.89 12.47
CA TYR A 24 0.76 7.94 11.45
C TYR A 24 -0.07 7.49 10.24
N ALA A 25 -1.24 8.04 10.11
CA ALA A 25 -2.15 7.77 9.00
C ALA A 25 -1.83 8.67 7.80
N ALA A 26 -0.96 8.20 6.89
CA ALA A 26 -0.55 8.97 5.73
C ALA A 26 -1.64 9.05 4.66
N GLY A 27 -1.82 10.24 4.07
CA GLY A 27 -2.82 10.46 3.02
C GLY A 27 -2.82 11.88 2.45
N ARG A 28 -3.55 12.07 1.33
CA ARG A 28 -3.63 13.36 0.62
C ARG A 28 -4.74 14.28 1.14
N ASN A 29 -5.73 13.75 1.83
CA ASN A 29 -6.92 14.50 2.25
C ASN A 29 -7.13 14.32 3.76
N GLU A 30 -6.79 15.36 4.50
CA GLU A 30 -6.88 15.40 5.96
C GLU A 30 -8.34 15.38 6.44
N GLU A 31 -9.23 16.12 5.80
CA GLU A 31 -10.64 16.15 6.17
C GLU A 31 -11.28 14.76 6.08
N ARG A 32 -10.96 14.03 4.99
CA ARG A 32 -11.41 12.62 4.85
C ARG A 32 -10.80 11.72 5.93
N ALA A 33 -9.54 11.93 6.28
CA ALA A 33 -8.87 11.17 7.34
C ALA A 33 -9.50 11.46 8.70
N ASN A 34 -9.70 12.72 9.06
CA ASN A 34 -10.30 13.14 10.32
C ASN A 34 -11.74 12.62 10.47
N ARG A 35 -12.51 12.62 9.39
CA ARG A 35 -13.85 12.04 9.37
C ARG A 35 -13.83 10.53 9.56
N ARG A 36 -12.89 9.84 8.89
CA ARG A 36 -12.74 8.37 8.95
C ARG A 36 -12.25 7.89 10.33
N PHE A 37 -11.35 8.64 10.94
CA PHE A 37 -10.70 8.30 12.20
C PHE A 37 -11.13 9.21 13.36
N SER A 38 -12.36 9.72 13.30
CA SER A 38 -12.88 10.66 14.31
C SER A 38 -12.82 10.14 15.74
N ALA A 39 -12.94 8.82 15.93
CA ALA A 39 -12.84 8.18 17.24
C ALA A 39 -11.42 8.18 17.83
N HIS A 40 -10.39 8.50 17.03
CA HIS A 40 -8.99 8.41 17.46
C HIS A 40 -8.30 9.78 17.58
N LEU A 41 -8.97 10.86 17.20
CA LEU A 41 -8.36 12.20 17.13
C LEU A 41 -7.83 12.68 18.49
N ASP A 42 -8.48 12.33 19.58
CA ASP A 42 -8.14 12.77 20.93
C ASP A 42 -7.21 11.79 21.67
N SER A 43 -6.75 10.72 21.03
CA SER A 43 -5.98 9.67 21.70
C SER A 43 -4.54 10.06 22.07
N GLY A 44 -3.98 11.10 21.44
CA GLY A 44 -2.56 11.45 21.53
C GLY A 44 -1.60 10.48 20.84
N HIS A 45 -2.08 9.34 20.34
CA HIS A 45 -1.30 8.34 19.61
C HIS A 45 -1.57 8.32 18.11
N TYR A 46 -2.64 8.98 17.66
CA TYR A 46 -3.03 9.09 16.26
C TYR A 46 -2.51 10.40 15.67
N HIS A 47 -1.89 10.33 14.50
CA HIS A 47 -1.41 11.49 13.76
C HIS A 47 -1.77 11.38 12.28
N PHE A 48 -2.31 12.45 11.71
CA PHE A 48 -2.42 12.53 10.25
C PHE A 48 -1.10 13.02 9.65
N LEU A 49 -0.65 12.35 8.59
CA LEU A 49 0.54 12.72 7.84
C LEU A 49 0.16 13.10 6.41
N PRO A 50 0.23 14.39 6.02
CA PRO A 50 0.01 14.79 4.63
C PRO A 50 1.06 14.16 3.71
N PHE A 51 0.64 13.25 2.84
CA PHE A 51 1.55 12.55 1.95
C PHE A 51 0.87 12.09 0.66
N GLY A 52 1.49 12.41 -0.48
CA GLY A 52 1.17 11.86 -1.79
C GLY A 52 2.28 10.95 -2.26
N VAL A 53 2.02 9.67 -2.46
CA VAL A 53 3.03 8.63 -2.68
C VAL A 53 3.96 8.86 -3.87
N THR A 54 3.54 9.64 -4.86
CA THR A 54 4.38 9.97 -6.03
C THR A 54 5.42 11.06 -5.77
N ALA A 55 5.36 11.71 -4.62
CA ALA A 55 6.37 12.67 -4.17
C ALA A 55 7.26 12.05 -3.07
N PRO A 56 8.52 12.49 -2.93
CA PRO A 56 9.36 12.08 -1.82
C PRO A 56 8.71 12.40 -0.47
N LEU A 57 8.82 11.48 0.48
CA LEU A 57 8.44 11.76 1.87
C LEU A 57 9.53 12.63 2.50
N SER A 58 9.14 13.83 2.93
CA SER A 58 10.07 14.80 3.52
C SER A 58 9.52 15.24 4.87
N VAL A 59 9.86 14.50 5.91
CA VAL A 59 9.50 14.77 7.30
C VAL A 59 10.67 14.43 8.20
N ASP A 60 10.82 15.17 9.30
CA ASP A 60 11.86 14.91 10.31
C ASP A 60 11.30 13.98 11.40
N ILE A 61 10.84 12.81 10.97
CA ILE A 61 10.29 11.77 11.83
C ILE A 61 10.90 10.44 11.37
N SER A 62 11.41 9.64 12.29
CA SER A 62 11.80 8.26 12.01
C SER A 62 10.64 7.32 12.30
N PHE A 63 10.36 6.40 11.38
CA PHE A 63 9.38 5.35 11.56
C PHE A 63 10.09 4.02 11.76
N ASP A 64 9.67 3.23 12.75
CA ASP A 64 10.16 1.86 12.92
C ASP A 64 9.58 0.93 11.84
N TYR A 65 8.31 1.13 11.50
CA TYR A 65 7.56 0.30 10.55
C TYR A 65 6.76 1.17 9.58
N ILE A 66 6.77 0.79 8.33
CA ILE A 66 5.90 1.39 7.29
C ILE A 66 5.06 0.29 6.65
N VAL A 67 3.76 0.51 6.55
CA VAL A 67 2.86 -0.31 5.74
C VAL A 67 2.44 0.49 4.52
N ASP A 68 2.94 0.11 3.36
CA ASP A 68 2.54 0.70 2.08
C ASP A 68 1.30 -0.02 1.53
N ALA A 69 0.13 0.51 1.86
CA ALA A 69 -1.16 0.09 1.31
C ALA A 69 -1.70 1.13 0.29
N ALA A 70 -0.81 1.98 -0.25
CA ALA A 70 -1.17 2.92 -1.29
C ALA A 70 -1.11 2.26 -2.68
N GLY A 71 -2.01 2.65 -3.55
CA GLY A 71 -2.07 2.17 -4.92
C GLY A 71 -3.48 2.32 -5.51
N GLY A 72 -3.55 2.58 -6.79
CA GLY A 72 -4.81 2.62 -7.53
C GLY A 72 -5.29 1.19 -7.83
N ALA A 73 -6.01 0.57 -6.90
CA ALA A 73 -6.53 -0.80 -7.06
C ALA A 73 -7.99 -0.81 -7.56
N CYS A 74 -8.39 0.18 -8.34
CA CYS A 74 -9.74 0.30 -8.89
C CYS A 74 -9.70 0.06 -10.41
N PRO A 75 -10.46 -0.89 -10.97
CA PRO A 75 -10.49 -1.18 -12.41
C PRO A 75 -10.78 0.03 -13.29
N GLN A 76 -11.61 0.95 -12.82
CA GLN A 76 -11.90 2.20 -13.53
C GLN A 76 -10.62 3.03 -13.75
N LEU A 77 -9.73 3.11 -12.76
CA LEU A 77 -8.47 3.84 -12.87
C LEU A 77 -7.51 3.21 -13.90
N TYR A 78 -7.62 1.89 -14.15
CA TYR A 78 -6.76 1.23 -15.13
C TYR A 78 -7.03 1.71 -16.56
N SER A 79 -8.24 2.19 -16.84
CA SER A 79 -8.61 2.80 -18.12
C SER A 79 -8.49 4.31 -18.14
N GLU A 80 -8.80 5.00 -17.05
CA GLU A 80 -8.84 6.46 -16.97
C GLU A 80 -7.47 7.09 -16.71
N ASP A 81 -6.64 6.48 -15.86
CA ASP A 81 -5.30 6.98 -15.49
C ASP A 81 -4.28 5.84 -15.32
N PRO A 82 -4.02 5.03 -16.36
CA PRO A 82 -3.08 3.91 -16.26
C PRO A 82 -1.64 4.35 -15.94
N VAL A 83 -1.23 5.53 -16.38
CA VAL A 83 0.08 6.10 -16.07
C VAL A 83 0.19 6.45 -14.59
N GLY A 84 -0.84 7.07 -14.01
CA GLY A 84 -0.91 7.35 -12.58
C GLY A 84 -0.93 6.07 -11.74
N VAL A 85 -1.61 5.02 -12.19
CA VAL A 85 -1.59 3.69 -11.57
C VAL A 85 -0.16 3.14 -11.51
N MET A 86 0.58 3.16 -12.61
CA MET A 86 1.97 2.70 -12.64
C MET A 86 2.87 3.54 -11.74
N LYS A 87 2.82 4.87 -11.87
CA LYS A 87 3.65 5.79 -11.09
C LYS A 87 3.38 5.69 -9.59
N SER A 88 2.13 5.62 -9.18
CA SER A 88 1.78 5.53 -7.75
C SER A 88 2.25 4.23 -7.09
N ASN A 89 2.27 3.13 -7.81
CA ASN A 89 2.77 1.86 -7.29
C ASN A 89 4.30 1.82 -7.27
N ILE A 90 4.97 2.15 -8.37
CA ILE A 90 6.43 2.00 -8.49
C ILE A 90 7.16 3.11 -7.72
N PHE A 91 6.84 4.38 -7.99
CA PHE A 91 7.52 5.49 -7.30
C PHE A 91 7.07 5.64 -5.86
N GLY A 92 5.84 5.20 -5.54
CA GLY A 92 5.34 5.19 -4.17
C GLY A 92 6.23 4.35 -3.25
N VAL A 93 6.44 3.10 -3.62
CA VAL A 93 7.27 2.20 -2.81
C VAL A 93 8.75 2.63 -2.83
N ASP A 94 9.27 3.13 -3.97
CA ASP A 94 10.64 3.65 -4.05
C ASP A 94 10.86 4.82 -3.08
N ASN A 95 9.95 5.78 -3.05
CA ASN A 95 10.00 6.92 -2.13
C ASN A 95 10.02 6.48 -0.66
N LEU A 96 9.19 5.50 -0.29
CA LEU A 96 9.14 4.99 1.08
C LEU A 96 10.38 4.19 1.46
N LEU A 97 10.92 3.39 0.54
CA LEU A 97 12.16 2.64 0.77
C LEU A 97 13.37 3.58 0.90
N ARG A 98 13.48 4.60 0.06
CA ARG A 98 14.52 5.63 0.16
C ARG A 98 14.45 6.37 1.49
N PHE A 99 13.24 6.79 1.88
CA PHE A 99 13.02 7.41 3.17
C PHE A 99 13.45 6.47 4.30
N GLY A 100 13.05 5.21 4.25
CA GLY A 100 13.39 4.20 5.24
C GLY A 100 14.90 4.00 5.43
N LEU A 101 15.65 3.97 4.33
CA LEU A 101 17.13 3.87 4.37
C LEU A 101 17.78 5.08 5.07
N GLN A 102 17.23 6.26 4.85
CA GLN A 102 17.78 7.50 5.43
C GLN A 102 17.43 7.67 6.91
N HIS A 103 16.33 7.07 7.38
CA HIS A 103 15.77 7.27 8.71
C HIS A 103 15.75 6.01 9.59
N GLY A 104 16.49 4.96 9.21
CA GLY A 104 16.66 3.76 10.04
C GLY A 104 15.40 2.90 10.19
N LEU A 105 14.56 2.82 9.15
CA LEU A 105 13.38 1.98 9.13
C LEU A 105 13.73 0.53 9.43
N LYS A 106 13.04 -0.09 10.39
CA LYS A 106 13.24 -1.51 10.74
C LYS A 106 12.63 -2.42 9.69
N LYS A 107 11.39 -2.12 9.22
CA LYS A 107 10.70 -2.98 8.25
C LYS A 107 9.66 -2.23 7.43
N LEU A 108 9.58 -2.54 6.15
CA LEU A 108 8.48 -2.15 5.27
C LEU A 108 7.60 -3.37 4.96
N VAL A 109 6.28 -3.18 5.09
CA VAL A 109 5.28 -4.14 4.58
C VAL A 109 4.67 -3.55 3.31
N TYR A 110 4.90 -4.20 2.18
CA TYR A 110 4.31 -3.81 0.91
C TYR A 110 3.03 -4.60 0.64
N VAL A 111 1.91 -3.89 0.49
CA VAL A 111 0.64 -4.50 0.09
C VAL A 111 0.59 -4.57 -1.43
N SER A 112 0.89 -5.76 -1.94
CA SER A 112 0.81 -6.12 -3.35
C SER A 112 -0.62 -6.56 -3.72
N SER A 113 -0.76 -7.52 -4.62
CA SER A 113 -2.06 -8.03 -5.09
C SER A 113 -1.90 -9.45 -5.63
N GLY A 114 -2.95 -10.26 -5.56
CA GLY A 114 -3.03 -11.53 -6.26
C GLY A 114 -2.92 -11.39 -7.80
N GLU A 115 -3.16 -10.20 -8.36
CA GLU A 115 -2.99 -9.97 -9.80
C GLU A 115 -1.53 -10.12 -10.29
N VAL A 116 -0.55 -10.10 -9.40
CA VAL A 116 0.84 -10.42 -9.77
C VAL A 116 1.01 -11.85 -10.28
N CYS A 117 0.09 -12.75 -9.94
CA CYS A 117 0.10 -14.11 -10.45
C CYS A 117 -0.13 -14.16 -11.97
N GLY A 118 -0.83 -13.17 -12.56
CA GLY A 118 -1.15 -13.17 -13.97
C GLY A 118 -2.22 -14.21 -14.35
N GLU A 119 -2.17 -14.69 -15.59
CA GLU A 119 -3.13 -15.69 -16.09
C GLU A 119 -2.93 -17.04 -15.42
N GLY A 120 -4.06 -17.65 -15.01
CA GLY A 120 -4.08 -18.98 -14.42
C GLY A 120 -4.04 -20.08 -15.48
N ASP A 121 -3.36 -21.18 -15.15
CA ASP A 121 -3.30 -22.39 -15.97
C ASP A 121 -4.08 -23.56 -15.34
N GLY A 122 -5.00 -23.24 -14.42
CA GLY A 122 -5.83 -24.21 -13.69
C GLY A 122 -5.23 -24.73 -12.39
N ARG A 123 -3.96 -24.42 -12.08
CA ARG A 123 -3.36 -24.70 -10.78
C ARG A 123 -3.78 -23.71 -9.72
N VAL A 124 -3.70 -24.11 -8.46
CA VAL A 124 -3.84 -23.19 -7.32
C VAL A 124 -2.67 -22.20 -7.33
N PHE A 125 -2.96 -20.93 -7.09
CA PHE A 125 -1.92 -19.92 -6.96
C PHE A 125 -1.17 -20.09 -5.65
N GLU A 126 0.14 -20.23 -5.79
CA GLU A 126 1.11 -20.24 -4.69
C GLU A 126 2.01 -19.00 -4.83
N GLU A 127 2.82 -18.70 -3.81
CA GLU A 127 3.72 -17.54 -3.81
C GLU A 127 4.73 -17.58 -4.96
N SER A 128 5.12 -18.78 -5.41
CA SER A 128 6.04 -18.99 -6.53
C SER A 128 5.37 -18.90 -7.91
N TYR A 129 4.03 -18.84 -7.96
CA TYR A 129 3.30 -18.85 -9.23
C TYR A 129 3.54 -17.56 -10.02
N SER A 130 3.91 -17.70 -11.30
CA SER A 130 4.13 -16.59 -12.23
C SER A 130 3.53 -16.93 -13.59
N GLY A 131 2.29 -16.54 -13.80
CA GLY A 131 1.59 -16.67 -15.10
C GLY A 131 1.89 -15.50 -16.02
N TYR A 132 1.32 -15.56 -17.22
CA TYR A 132 1.51 -14.54 -18.25
C TYR A 132 0.76 -13.24 -17.92
N ILE A 133 1.38 -12.12 -18.24
CA ILE A 133 0.77 -10.80 -18.29
C ILE A 133 1.21 -10.17 -19.62
N ASP A 134 0.26 -9.83 -20.49
CA ASP A 134 0.57 -9.16 -21.76
C ASP A 134 0.95 -7.70 -21.53
N PRO A 135 2.26 -7.34 -21.61
CA PRO A 135 2.72 -5.99 -21.32
C PRO A 135 2.33 -4.97 -22.40
N THR A 136 1.76 -5.41 -23.52
CA THR A 136 1.34 -4.53 -24.62
C THR A 136 -0.08 -4.00 -24.44
N THR A 137 -0.80 -4.47 -23.43
CA THR A 137 -2.17 -4.02 -23.12
C THR A 137 -2.18 -2.97 -22.01
N VAL A 138 -3.10 -2.01 -22.10
CA VAL A 138 -3.30 -1.00 -21.04
C VAL A 138 -3.70 -1.67 -19.71
N ARG A 139 -4.48 -2.78 -19.78
CA ARG A 139 -4.90 -3.55 -18.59
C ARG A 139 -3.73 -4.07 -17.76
N ALA A 140 -2.59 -4.30 -18.38
CA ALA A 140 -1.38 -4.76 -17.69
C ALA A 140 -0.76 -3.71 -16.75
N CYS A 141 -1.20 -2.44 -16.77
CA CYS A 141 -0.60 -1.37 -15.98
C CYS A 141 -0.54 -1.69 -14.48
N TYR A 142 -1.60 -2.25 -13.91
CA TYR A 142 -1.65 -2.55 -12.48
C TYR A 142 -0.84 -3.80 -12.10
N PRO A 143 -1.08 -4.98 -12.69
CA PRO A 143 -0.30 -6.17 -12.32
C PRO A 143 1.18 -6.03 -12.63
N SER A 144 1.56 -5.37 -13.74
CA SER A 144 2.96 -5.11 -14.06
C SER A 144 3.61 -4.14 -13.07
N ALA A 145 2.91 -3.07 -12.66
CA ALA A 145 3.41 -2.16 -11.65
C ALA A 145 3.59 -2.85 -10.30
N LYS A 146 2.65 -3.71 -9.89
CA LYS A 146 2.77 -4.50 -8.66
C LYS A 146 3.95 -5.47 -8.71
N ARG A 147 4.17 -6.18 -9.83
CA ARG A 147 5.38 -7.03 -10.01
C ARG A 147 6.67 -6.22 -9.93
N ALA A 148 6.74 -5.09 -10.62
CA ALA A 148 7.91 -4.21 -10.58
C ALA A 148 8.19 -3.72 -9.15
N SER A 149 7.15 -3.35 -8.42
CA SER A 149 7.26 -2.89 -7.02
C SER A 149 7.72 -4.00 -6.07
N GLU A 150 7.23 -5.23 -6.24
CA GLU A 150 7.73 -6.38 -5.47
C GLU A 150 9.22 -6.63 -5.76
N THR A 151 9.60 -6.62 -7.05
CA THR A 151 11.00 -6.79 -7.44
C THR A 151 11.86 -5.67 -6.85
N LEU A 152 11.38 -4.44 -6.85
CA LEU A 152 12.08 -3.29 -6.25
C LEU A 152 12.28 -3.49 -4.75
N CYS A 153 11.27 -3.96 -4.01
CA CYS A 153 11.37 -4.31 -2.60
C CYS A 153 12.48 -5.35 -2.35
N ILE A 154 12.50 -6.41 -3.15
CA ILE A 154 13.54 -7.46 -3.04
C ILE A 154 14.94 -6.91 -3.36
N CYS A 155 15.06 -6.04 -4.37
CA CYS A 155 16.32 -5.38 -4.70
C CYS A 155 16.84 -4.52 -3.55
N TYR A 156 15.97 -3.73 -2.92
CA TYR A 156 16.34 -2.93 -1.74
C TYR A 156 16.75 -3.80 -0.55
N ALA A 157 16.02 -4.88 -0.29
CA ALA A 157 16.37 -5.83 0.76
C ALA A 157 17.75 -6.44 0.52
N HIS A 158 18.03 -6.88 -0.72
CA HIS A 158 19.31 -7.47 -1.09
C HIS A 158 20.48 -6.48 -1.03
N GLN A 159 20.28 -5.29 -1.61
CA GLN A 159 21.35 -4.31 -1.80
C GLN A 159 21.67 -3.51 -0.53
N TYR A 160 20.67 -3.22 0.29
CA TYR A 160 20.78 -2.30 1.42
C TYR A 160 20.44 -2.94 2.77
N GLY A 161 19.99 -4.20 2.78
CA GLY A 161 19.66 -4.92 4.01
C GLY A 161 18.39 -4.45 4.72
N ILE A 162 17.51 -3.68 4.06
CA ILE A 162 16.24 -3.27 4.65
C ILE A 162 15.28 -4.46 4.72
N GLU A 163 14.64 -4.68 5.86
CA GLU A 163 13.63 -5.75 5.94
C GLU A 163 12.36 -5.39 5.19
N VAL A 164 11.91 -6.29 4.33
CA VAL A 164 10.64 -6.16 3.59
C VAL A 164 9.80 -7.41 3.73
N SER A 165 8.49 -7.21 3.92
CA SER A 165 7.48 -8.26 3.76
C SER A 165 6.50 -7.86 2.66
N ILE A 166 6.11 -8.81 1.82
CA ILE A 166 5.17 -8.60 0.72
C ILE A 166 3.90 -9.38 1.01
N ALA A 167 2.76 -8.69 1.09
CA ALA A 167 1.44 -9.30 1.21
C ALA A 167 0.73 -9.27 -0.15
N ARG A 168 0.29 -10.42 -0.65
CA ARG A 168 -0.47 -10.57 -1.90
C ARG A 168 -1.94 -10.89 -1.61
N PRO A 169 -2.73 -9.90 -1.17
CA PRO A 169 -4.15 -10.14 -0.95
C PRO A 169 -4.85 -10.44 -2.28
N SER A 170 -5.83 -11.33 -2.22
CA SER A 170 -6.78 -11.56 -3.30
C SER A 170 -7.95 -10.56 -3.19
N HIS A 171 -9.19 -10.99 -3.29
CA HIS A 171 -10.35 -10.13 -3.10
C HIS A 171 -10.55 -9.84 -1.60
N ILE A 172 -10.50 -8.56 -1.25
CA ILE A 172 -10.67 -8.11 0.15
C ILE A 172 -12.02 -7.42 0.27
N TYR A 173 -12.75 -7.78 1.30
CA TYR A 173 -13.99 -7.13 1.71
C TYR A 173 -13.95 -6.81 3.21
N GLY A 174 -14.81 -5.90 3.67
CA GLY A 174 -14.86 -5.54 5.08
C GLY A 174 -15.93 -4.50 5.38
N PRO A 175 -16.10 -4.11 6.65
CA PRO A 175 -17.23 -3.29 7.12
C PRO A 175 -17.26 -1.87 6.56
N PHE A 176 -16.19 -1.42 5.91
CA PHE A 176 -16.08 -0.08 5.33
C PHE A 176 -16.28 -0.08 3.80
N PHE A 177 -16.81 -1.15 3.26
CA PHE A 177 -17.30 -1.18 1.89
C PHE A 177 -18.51 -0.26 1.77
N THR A 178 -18.50 0.59 0.73
CA THR A 178 -19.66 1.37 0.32
C THR A 178 -20.23 0.82 -0.98
N GLU A 179 -21.53 1.05 -1.24
CA GLU A 179 -22.20 0.65 -2.48
C GLU A 179 -21.52 1.19 -3.75
N ASN A 180 -20.76 2.28 -3.61
CA ASN A 180 -19.96 2.89 -4.68
C ASN A 180 -18.52 2.34 -4.76
N ASP A 181 -18.20 1.27 -4.06
CA ASP A 181 -16.85 0.71 -4.09
C ASP A 181 -16.71 -0.27 -5.26
N ASN A 182 -16.22 0.23 -6.40
CA ASN A 182 -16.06 -0.50 -7.65
C ASN A 182 -14.99 -1.62 -7.58
N ARG A 183 -14.52 -1.99 -6.39
CA ARG A 183 -13.55 -3.08 -6.17
C ARG A 183 -14.23 -4.44 -5.92
N VAL A 184 -15.55 -4.45 -5.79
CA VAL A 184 -16.34 -5.68 -5.65
C VAL A 184 -17.01 -6.00 -6.98
N TYR A 185 -16.82 -7.20 -7.46
CA TYR A 185 -17.54 -7.78 -8.58
C TYR A 185 -18.53 -8.82 -8.10
#